data_4d52a2caa3ee9eff552fe120de2eb75f
#
_entry.id   4d52a2caa3ee9eff552fe120de2eb75f
#
_cell.length_a   1.000
_cell.length_b   1.000
_cell.length_c   1.000
_cell.angle_alpha   90.00
_cell.angle_beta   90.00
_cell.angle_gamma   90.00
#
_symmetry.space_group_name_H-M   'P 1'
#
loop_
_entity.id
_entity.type
_entity.pdbx_description
1 polymer ?
#
loop_
_entity_poly.entity_id
_entity_poly.type
_entity_poly.pdbx_seq_one_letter_code
_entity_poly.pdbx_strand_id
1 'polypeptide(L)'
;MRTLRMLRQERGWTLDELARRTGLTKSYLSKVERGNSTPSIAVAIGLAEALGVDVTQLFGDAQDSANLEVRRVGTAADPTVPDSGSSFVHLAGGVVGKQMLPFLIYPPADEVECLYRAHSGDELILVRSGEIEMRFPDRTERLAAGDSVYFRGGIPHYVKSISPEPAEVLLVIAAPEEQA
;
A
#
# COMPACT_ATOMS: atom_id res chain seq x y z
N MET A 1 -7.71 -8.90 7.88
CA MET A 1 -7.54 -9.36 6.48
C MET A 1 -7.92 -10.84 6.28
N ARG A 2 -9.17 -11.17 6.56
CA ARG A 2 -9.71 -12.50 6.22
C ARG A 2 -9.64 -12.78 4.72
N THR A 3 -9.69 -11.73 3.92
CA THR A 3 -9.74 -11.80 2.46
C THR A 3 -8.45 -12.35 1.83
N LEU A 4 -7.25 -11.97 2.30
CA LEU A 4 -5.98 -12.52 1.78
C LEU A 4 -5.95 -14.05 1.89
N ARG A 5 -6.37 -14.60 3.05
CA ARG A 5 -6.43 -16.04 3.27
C ARG A 5 -7.41 -16.72 2.30
N MET A 6 -8.60 -16.13 2.09
CA MET A 6 -9.60 -16.67 1.17
C MET A 6 -9.06 -16.70 -0.26
N LEU A 7 -8.53 -15.58 -0.76
CA LEU A 7 -7.96 -15.46 -2.10
C LEU A 7 -6.82 -16.46 -2.35
N ARG A 8 -5.94 -16.65 -1.36
CA ARG A 8 -4.89 -17.67 -1.43
C ARG A 8 -5.46 -19.08 -1.52
N GLN A 9 -6.47 -19.39 -0.69
CA GLN A 9 -7.11 -20.70 -0.63
C GLN A 9 -7.90 -21.01 -1.91
N GLU A 10 -8.58 -20.04 -2.49
CA GLU A 10 -9.28 -20.18 -3.79
C GLU A 10 -8.31 -20.57 -4.92
N ARG A 11 -7.04 -20.18 -4.82
CA ARG A 11 -5.98 -20.61 -5.75
C ARG A 11 -5.35 -21.95 -5.37
N GLY A 12 -5.78 -22.59 -4.28
CA GLY A 12 -5.20 -23.82 -3.78
C GLY A 12 -3.77 -23.67 -3.23
N TRP A 13 -3.34 -22.43 -2.91
CA TRP A 13 -1.97 -22.19 -2.48
C TRP A 13 -1.78 -22.37 -0.97
N THR A 14 -0.64 -22.95 -0.60
CA THR A 14 -0.15 -22.94 0.78
C THR A 14 0.47 -21.59 1.13
N LEU A 15 0.70 -21.33 2.41
CA LEU A 15 1.49 -20.16 2.83
C LEU A 15 2.92 -20.18 2.29
N ASP A 16 3.50 -21.37 2.13
CA ASP A 16 4.85 -21.54 1.56
C ASP A 16 4.88 -21.16 0.08
N GLU A 17 3.85 -21.52 -0.67
CA GLU A 17 3.74 -21.15 -2.08
C GLU A 17 3.55 -19.64 -2.24
N LEU A 18 2.69 -19.00 -1.44
CA LEU A 18 2.53 -17.55 -1.47
C LEU A 18 3.84 -16.83 -1.06
N ALA A 19 4.55 -17.34 -0.05
CA ALA A 19 5.84 -16.82 0.38
C ALA A 19 6.87 -16.86 -0.76
N ARG A 20 6.96 -17.98 -1.47
CA ARG A 20 7.86 -18.16 -2.61
C ARG A 20 7.56 -17.18 -3.76
N ARG A 21 6.25 -16.94 -4.06
CA ARG A 21 5.81 -16.06 -5.15
C ARG A 21 6.03 -14.59 -4.86
N THR A 22 5.94 -14.20 -3.58
CA THR A 22 6.01 -12.79 -3.17
C THR A 22 7.35 -12.38 -2.57
N GLY A 23 8.26 -13.35 -2.34
CA GLY A 23 9.52 -13.10 -1.62
C GLY A 23 9.34 -12.73 -0.14
N LEU A 24 8.14 -12.93 0.41
CA LEU A 24 7.84 -12.65 1.82
C LEU A 24 8.06 -13.91 2.67
N THR A 25 8.27 -13.73 3.98
CA THR A 25 8.39 -14.89 4.87
C THR A 25 7.02 -15.48 5.22
N LYS A 26 6.95 -16.80 5.39
CA LYS A 26 5.73 -17.49 5.85
C LYS A 26 5.23 -16.94 7.19
N SER A 27 6.15 -16.61 8.10
CA SER A 27 5.80 -16.04 9.41
C SER A 27 5.10 -14.69 9.27
N TYR A 28 5.62 -13.81 8.40
CA TYR A 28 5.03 -12.52 8.12
C TYR A 28 3.63 -12.67 7.49
N LEU A 29 3.50 -13.49 6.44
CA LEU A 29 2.21 -13.76 5.79
C LEU A 29 1.17 -14.31 6.78
N SER A 30 1.59 -15.20 7.68
CA SER A 30 0.71 -15.72 8.72
C SER A 30 0.23 -14.63 9.70
N LYS A 31 1.08 -13.65 10.04
CA LYS A 31 0.68 -12.49 10.86
C LYS A 31 -0.32 -11.61 10.13
N VAL A 32 -0.08 -11.34 8.84
CA VAL A 32 -0.99 -10.55 7.99
C VAL A 32 -2.36 -11.21 7.85
N GLU A 33 -2.42 -12.51 7.53
CA GLU A 33 -3.70 -13.25 7.42
C GLU A 33 -4.51 -13.27 8.71
N ARG A 34 -3.85 -13.23 9.87
CA ARG A 34 -4.50 -13.17 11.18
C ARG A 34 -4.87 -11.77 11.63
N GLY A 35 -4.47 -10.74 10.87
CA GLY A 35 -4.69 -9.34 11.24
C GLY A 35 -3.72 -8.82 12.31
N ASN A 36 -2.64 -9.56 12.61
CA ASN A 36 -1.64 -9.20 13.61
C ASN A 36 -0.51 -8.33 13.03
N SER A 37 -0.58 -8.01 11.75
CA SER A 37 0.34 -7.09 11.05
C SER A 37 -0.40 -6.49 9.87
N THR A 38 -0.27 -5.19 9.68
CA THR A 38 -0.75 -4.47 8.50
C THR A 38 0.40 -4.41 7.49
N PRO A 39 0.23 -4.93 6.27
CA PRO A 39 1.25 -4.81 5.25
C PRO A 39 1.41 -3.33 4.83
N SER A 40 2.61 -2.94 4.42
CA SER A 40 2.77 -1.67 3.69
C SER A 40 2.02 -1.75 2.36
N ILE A 41 1.73 -0.58 1.76
CA ILE A 41 1.02 -0.56 0.47
C ILE A 41 1.79 -1.31 -0.62
N ALA A 42 3.10 -1.18 -0.69
CA ALA A 42 3.93 -1.89 -1.66
C ALA A 42 3.86 -3.42 -1.47
N VAL A 43 3.81 -3.90 -0.22
CA VAL A 43 3.58 -5.33 0.06
C VAL A 43 2.18 -5.76 -0.36
N ALA A 44 1.17 -4.93 -0.12
CA ALA A 44 -0.21 -5.22 -0.50
C ALA A 44 -0.36 -5.32 -2.03
N ILE A 45 0.28 -4.42 -2.78
CA ILE A 45 0.31 -4.48 -4.25
C ILE A 45 0.99 -5.76 -4.73
N GLY A 46 2.18 -6.08 -4.23
CA GLY A 46 2.88 -7.32 -4.60
C GLY A 46 2.09 -8.60 -4.27
N LEU A 47 1.32 -8.58 -3.18
CA LEU A 47 0.39 -9.67 -2.85
C LEU A 47 -0.77 -9.75 -3.85
N ALA A 48 -1.36 -8.62 -4.23
CA ALA A 48 -2.45 -8.54 -5.20
C ALA A 48 -1.99 -9.02 -6.58
N GLU A 49 -0.84 -8.54 -7.06
CA GLU A 49 -0.21 -8.96 -8.31
C GLU A 49 0.04 -10.47 -8.33
N ALA A 50 0.69 -11.00 -7.28
CA ALA A 50 0.94 -12.43 -7.18
C ALA A 50 -0.36 -13.26 -7.21
N LEU A 51 -1.41 -12.74 -6.59
CA LEU A 51 -2.73 -13.36 -6.57
C LEU A 51 -3.56 -13.06 -7.84
N GLY A 52 -3.14 -12.17 -8.74
CA GLY A 52 -3.90 -11.79 -9.94
C GLY A 52 -5.25 -11.16 -9.59
N VAL A 53 -5.28 -10.28 -8.60
CA VAL A 53 -6.48 -9.57 -8.13
C VAL A 53 -6.20 -8.08 -7.98
N ASP A 54 -7.25 -7.26 -7.98
CA ASP A 54 -7.12 -5.85 -7.61
C ASP A 54 -6.71 -5.76 -6.12
N VAL A 55 -5.79 -4.83 -5.80
CA VAL A 55 -5.30 -4.63 -4.43
C VAL A 55 -6.43 -4.35 -3.43
N THR A 56 -7.52 -3.73 -3.88
CA THR A 56 -8.70 -3.46 -3.04
C THR A 56 -9.41 -4.71 -2.58
N GLN A 57 -9.36 -5.77 -3.38
CA GLN A 57 -9.95 -7.05 -3.00
C GLN A 57 -9.25 -7.69 -1.80
N LEU A 58 -7.99 -7.32 -1.52
CA LEU A 58 -7.30 -7.78 -0.32
C LEU A 58 -7.89 -7.20 0.97
N PHE A 59 -8.60 -6.09 0.90
CA PHE A 59 -9.14 -5.37 2.06
C PHE A 59 -10.62 -5.59 2.31
N GLY A 60 -11.33 -6.30 1.43
CA GLY A 60 -12.67 -6.84 1.72
C GLY A 60 -13.84 -5.93 1.41
N ASP A 61 -13.66 -4.75 0.84
CA ASP A 61 -14.71 -3.76 0.66
C ASP A 61 -15.23 -3.57 -0.79
N ALA A 62 -14.97 -4.53 -1.65
CA ALA A 62 -15.54 -4.50 -3.01
C ALA A 62 -17.04 -4.88 -3.00
N GLN A 63 -17.86 -4.13 -2.29
CA GLN A 63 -19.31 -4.10 -2.47
C GLN A 63 -19.69 -2.77 -3.10
N ASP A 64 -20.01 -2.84 -4.33
CA ASP A 64 -20.62 -1.91 -5.28
C ASP A 64 -19.67 -1.43 -6.38
N SER A 65 -20.07 -1.75 -7.62
CA SER A 65 -19.51 -1.19 -8.85
C SER A 65 -19.95 0.27 -9.02
N ALA A 66 -19.56 1.14 -8.08
CA ALA A 66 -19.85 2.55 -8.17
C ALA A 66 -18.93 3.23 -9.18
N ASN A 67 -19.49 4.09 -10.03
CA ASN A 67 -18.70 4.96 -10.91
C ASN A 67 -18.22 6.24 -10.19
N LEU A 68 -18.69 6.46 -8.95
CA LEU A 68 -18.38 7.62 -8.14
C LEU A 68 -18.32 7.21 -6.66
N GLU A 69 -17.26 7.57 -5.99
CA GLU A 69 -17.12 7.47 -4.54
C GLU A 69 -16.77 8.83 -3.95
N VAL A 70 -17.48 9.22 -2.91
CA VAL A 70 -17.20 10.44 -2.15
C VAL A 70 -16.85 10.05 -0.73
N ARG A 71 -15.60 10.25 -0.35
CA ARG A 71 -15.13 10.09 1.03
C ARG A 71 -15.19 11.43 1.76
N ARG A 72 -15.79 11.44 2.95
CA ARG A 72 -15.83 12.62 3.83
C ARG A 72 -15.00 12.36 5.08
N VAL A 73 -14.23 13.34 5.51
CA VAL A 73 -13.47 13.32 6.77
C VAL A 73 -14.45 13.25 7.96
N GLY A 74 -14.09 12.52 9.01
CA GLY A 74 -14.93 12.37 10.22
C GLY A 74 -15.96 11.25 10.13
N THR A 75 -15.88 10.37 9.14
CA THR A 75 -16.69 9.15 9.11
C THR A 75 -16.03 8.01 9.91
N ALA A 76 -16.81 7.03 10.36
CA ALA A 76 -16.31 5.90 11.17
C ALA A 76 -15.19 5.06 10.48
N ALA A 77 -14.92 5.32 9.21
CA ALA A 77 -13.86 4.69 8.42
C ALA A 77 -12.56 5.53 8.37
N ASP A 78 -12.49 6.66 9.08
CA ASP A 78 -11.22 7.38 9.19
C ASP A 78 -10.23 6.53 10.00
N PRO A 79 -9.03 6.28 9.46
CA PRO A 79 -8.04 5.54 10.22
C PRO A 79 -7.65 6.38 11.44
N THR A 80 -7.60 5.74 12.57
CA THR A 80 -6.76 6.23 13.64
C THR A 80 -5.33 6.17 13.14
N VAL A 81 -4.62 7.30 13.19
CA VAL A 81 -3.17 7.32 12.97
C VAL A 81 -2.59 6.26 13.93
N PRO A 82 -1.92 5.23 13.44
CA PRO A 82 -1.42 4.19 14.34
C PRO A 82 -0.33 4.79 15.25
N ASP A 83 -0.32 4.35 16.49
CA ASP A 83 0.72 4.74 17.46
C ASP A 83 2.12 4.27 17.03
N SER A 84 2.21 3.31 16.13
CA SER A 84 3.46 2.79 15.56
C SER A 84 3.19 2.01 14.27
N GLY A 85 4.17 2.04 13.36
CA GLY A 85 4.16 1.26 12.13
C GLY A 85 3.52 1.98 10.93
N SER A 86 3.64 1.34 9.77
CA SER A 86 3.05 1.82 8.52
C SER A 86 1.56 1.51 8.46
N SER A 87 0.76 2.49 8.11
CA SER A 87 -0.65 2.29 7.81
C SER A 87 -1.08 3.05 6.57
N PHE A 88 -2.18 2.64 6.01
CA PHE A 88 -2.76 3.34 4.87
C PHE A 88 -4.28 3.19 4.81
N VAL A 89 -4.90 4.12 4.08
CA VAL A 89 -6.31 4.14 3.77
C VAL A 89 -6.49 4.18 2.28
N HIS A 90 -7.31 3.32 1.75
CA HIS A 90 -7.72 3.39 0.37
C HIS A 90 -8.79 4.48 0.18
N LEU A 91 -8.55 5.44 -0.72
CA LEU A 91 -9.45 6.59 -0.89
C LEU A 91 -10.60 6.34 -1.88
N ALA A 92 -10.53 5.27 -2.67
CA ALA A 92 -11.53 4.88 -3.66
C ALA A 92 -11.78 3.36 -3.64
N GLY A 93 -12.10 2.80 -2.47
CA GLY A 93 -12.26 1.36 -2.25
C GLY A 93 -13.41 0.73 -3.05
N GLY A 94 -14.51 1.46 -3.20
CA GLY A 94 -15.74 0.98 -3.85
C GLY A 94 -15.76 1.06 -5.38
N VAL A 95 -14.78 1.71 -6.01
CA VAL A 95 -14.73 1.83 -7.48
C VAL A 95 -13.97 0.64 -8.07
N VAL A 96 -14.62 -0.15 -8.92
CA VAL A 96 -14.03 -1.31 -9.61
C VAL A 96 -13.46 -0.88 -10.96
N GLY A 97 -12.35 -1.51 -11.39
CA GLY A 97 -11.73 -1.25 -12.70
C GLY A 97 -11.07 0.13 -12.82
N LYS A 98 -10.73 0.76 -11.71
CA LYS A 98 -10.05 2.05 -11.70
C LYS A 98 -8.61 1.93 -12.21
N GLN A 99 -8.17 2.94 -12.96
CA GLN A 99 -6.81 3.05 -13.49
C GLN A 99 -5.84 3.72 -12.51
N MET A 100 -6.34 4.31 -11.43
CA MET A 100 -5.55 4.93 -10.39
C MET A 100 -5.93 4.37 -9.02
N LEU A 101 -4.94 4.11 -8.20
CA LEU A 101 -5.07 3.59 -6.84
C LEU A 101 -4.65 4.70 -5.86
N PRO A 102 -5.57 5.55 -5.40
CA PRO A 102 -5.26 6.61 -4.45
C PRO A 102 -5.30 6.08 -3.01
N PHE A 103 -4.25 6.37 -2.25
CA PHE A 103 -4.11 6.04 -0.84
C PHE A 103 -3.71 7.26 -0.02
N LEU A 104 -4.16 7.29 1.21
CA LEU A 104 -3.56 8.10 2.24
C LEU A 104 -2.66 7.17 3.05
N ILE A 105 -1.38 7.46 3.14
CA ILE A 105 -0.42 6.64 3.85
C ILE A 105 0.22 7.40 5.00
N TYR A 106 0.56 6.67 6.04
CA TYR A 106 1.33 7.13 7.18
C TYR A 106 2.62 6.30 7.22
N PRO A 107 3.72 6.82 6.64
CA PRO A 107 4.98 6.08 6.60
C PRO A 107 5.53 5.80 7.99
N PRO A 108 6.19 4.65 8.23
CA PRO A 108 6.80 4.35 9.52
C PRO A 108 7.96 5.30 9.81
N ALA A 109 8.24 5.55 11.09
CA ALA A 109 9.43 6.29 11.50
C ALA A 109 10.67 5.38 11.62
N ASP A 110 10.49 4.09 11.89
CA ASP A 110 11.56 3.13 12.10
C ASP A 110 12.08 2.50 10.80
N GLU A 111 13.40 2.44 10.65
CA GLU A 111 14.05 1.83 9.47
C GLU A 111 13.83 0.31 9.36
N VAL A 112 13.59 -0.38 10.46
CA VAL A 112 13.39 -1.84 10.49
C VAL A 112 12.17 -2.27 9.67
N GLU A 113 11.20 -1.39 9.50
CA GLU A 113 9.99 -1.64 8.71
C GLU A 113 10.11 -1.17 7.25
N CYS A 114 11.18 -0.44 6.93
CA CYS A 114 11.40 0.14 5.61
C CYS A 114 12.12 -0.86 4.69
N LEU A 115 11.37 -1.66 3.97
CA LEU A 115 11.92 -2.55 2.94
C LEU A 115 11.83 -1.90 1.57
N TYR A 116 12.95 -1.90 0.82
CA TYR A 116 12.93 -1.54 -0.60
C TYR A 116 11.94 -2.42 -1.35
N ARG A 117 11.02 -1.80 -2.03
CA ARG A 117 10.01 -2.49 -2.84
C ARG A 117 9.92 -1.83 -4.21
N ALA A 118 9.60 -2.66 -5.18
CA ALA A 118 9.24 -2.24 -6.52
C ALA A 118 7.89 -2.88 -6.87
N HIS A 119 7.10 -2.21 -7.66
CA HIS A 119 5.82 -2.68 -8.17
C HIS A 119 5.58 -2.15 -9.58
N SER A 120 4.59 -2.67 -10.26
CA SER A 120 4.18 -2.15 -11.56
C SER A 120 3.46 -0.80 -11.43
N GLY A 121 3.40 -0.05 -12.54
CA GLY A 121 2.74 1.24 -12.62
C GLY A 121 3.63 2.42 -12.19
N ASP A 122 3.14 3.61 -12.46
CA ASP A 122 3.78 4.86 -12.07
C ASP A 122 3.23 5.33 -10.72
N GLU A 123 4.02 6.12 -10.00
CA GLU A 123 3.69 6.56 -8.66
C GLU A 123 3.84 8.06 -8.51
N LEU A 124 2.83 8.70 -7.94
CA LEU A 124 2.84 10.09 -7.51
C LEU A 124 2.68 10.13 -5.99
N ILE A 125 3.62 10.79 -5.33
CA ILE A 125 3.58 11.09 -3.89
C ILE A 125 3.46 12.60 -3.70
N LEU A 126 2.55 13.02 -2.82
CA LEU A 126 2.40 14.39 -2.32
C LEU A 126 2.39 14.38 -0.81
N VAL A 127 3.30 15.08 -0.17
CA VAL A 127 3.33 15.23 1.29
C VAL A 127 2.25 16.22 1.71
N ARG A 128 1.28 15.76 2.50
CA ARG A 128 0.19 16.60 3.04
C ARG A 128 0.58 17.29 4.34
N SER A 129 1.28 16.56 5.22
CA SER A 129 1.79 17.09 6.49
C SER A 129 3.04 16.33 6.93
N GLY A 130 3.87 16.95 7.75
CA GLY A 130 5.12 16.38 8.24
C GLY A 130 6.23 16.40 7.18
N GLU A 131 7.22 15.56 7.40
CA GLU A 131 8.39 15.39 6.52
C GLU A 131 8.67 13.90 6.31
N ILE A 132 9.07 13.56 5.09
CA ILE A 132 9.45 12.20 4.73
C ILE A 132 10.86 12.15 4.14
N GLU A 133 11.49 10.99 4.30
CA GLU A 133 12.68 10.60 3.57
C GLU A 133 12.32 9.47 2.61
N MET A 134 12.58 9.68 1.33
CA MET A 134 12.48 8.67 0.30
C MET A 134 13.86 8.19 -0.09
N ARG A 135 14.08 6.88 -0.06
CA ARG A 135 15.34 6.28 -0.51
C ARG A 135 15.13 5.46 -1.77
N PHE A 136 15.99 5.72 -2.73
CA PHE A 136 16.17 4.98 -3.96
C PHE A 136 17.56 4.33 -3.96
N PRO A 137 17.89 3.41 -4.87
CA PRO A 137 19.20 2.75 -4.90
C PRO A 137 20.39 3.71 -5.05
N ASP A 138 20.18 4.83 -5.72
CA ASP A 138 21.23 5.79 -6.11
C ASP A 138 21.14 7.13 -5.37
N ARG A 139 20.05 7.40 -4.65
CA ARG A 139 19.84 8.70 -3.99
C ARG A 139 18.80 8.63 -2.87
N THR A 140 18.84 9.68 -2.06
CA THR A 140 17.85 9.93 -0.99
C THR A 140 17.30 11.34 -1.19
N GLU A 141 15.97 11.47 -1.13
CA GLU A 141 15.26 12.73 -1.22
C GLU A 141 14.53 13.00 0.10
N ARG A 142 14.53 14.26 0.54
CA ARG A 142 13.73 14.72 1.68
C ARG A 142 12.66 15.66 1.17
N LEU A 143 11.43 15.38 1.56
CA LEU A 143 10.24 16.09 1.11
C LEU A 143 9.46 16.57 2.33
N ALA A 144 9.10 17.85 2.31
CA ALA A 144 8.26 18.50 3.31
C ALA A 144 6.82 18.67 2.81
N ALA A 145 5.94 19.10 3.68
CA ALA A 145 4.53 19.37 3.32
C ALA A 145 4.42 20.32 2.11
N GLY A 146 3.69 19.89 1.10
CA GLY A 146 3.52 20.55 -0.20
C GLY A 146 4.45 20.05 -1.31
N ASP A 147 5.53 19.36 -0.96
CA ASP A 147 6.43 18.76 -1.96
C ASP A 147 5.81 17.50 -2.57
N SER A 148 6.19 17.23 -3.82
CA SER A 148 5.75 16.04 -4.53
C SER A 148 6.87 15.39 -5.31
N VAL A 149 6.76 14.10 -5.53
CA VAL A 149 7.64 13.33 -6.41
C VAL A 149 6.83 12.40 -7.28
N TYR A 150 7.23 12.27 -8.53
CA TYR A 150 6.69 11.31 -9.49
C TYR A 150 7.82 10.41 -9.98
N PHE A 151 7.58 9.11 -10.00
CA PHE A 151 8.57 8.13 -10.46
C PHE A 151 7.89 6.84 -10.93
N ARG A 152 8.66 6.00 -11.63
CA ARG A 152 8.20 4.68 -12.04
C ARG A 152 8.32 3.70 -10.88
N GLY A 153 7.22 3.05 -10.48
CA GLY A 153 7.17 2.12 -9.35
C GLY A 153 8.11 0.92 -9.48
N GLY A 154 8.59 0.61 -10.68
CA GLY A 154 9.64 -0.38 -10.91
C GLY A 154 11.01 -0.03 -10.31
N ILE A 155 11.22 1.23 -9.88
CA ILE A 155 12.43 1.62 -9.15
C ILE A 155 12.27 1.20 -7.68
N PRO A 156 13.16 0.33 -7.14
CA PRO A 156 13.08 -0.04 -5.73
C PRO A 156 13.19 1.18 -4.84
N HIS A 157 12.24 1.34 -3.94
CA HIS A 157 12.17 2.51 -3.07
C HIS A 157 11.56 2.17 -1.70
N TYR A 158 11.75 3.05 -0.74
CA TYR A 158 10.96 3.08 0.47
C TYR A 158 10.75 4.51 0.99
N VAL A 159 9.72 4.69 1.78
CA VAL A 159 9.32 5.96 2.38
C VAL A 159 9.31 5.82 3.90
N LYS A 160 9.89 6.81 4.60
CA LYS A 160 9.94 6.86 6.04
C LYS A 160 9.56 8.25 6.52
N SER A 161 8.79 8.35 7.61
CA SER A 161 8.55 9.60 8.31
C SER A 161 9.80 10.04 9.08
N ILE A 162 10.16 11.32 8.98
CA ILE A 162 11.31 11.89 9.69
C ILE A 162 10.94 13.08 10.58
N SER A 163 9.66 13.48 10.58
CA SER A 163 9.13 14.50 11.49
C SER A 163 8.72 13.89 12.84
N PRO A 164 8.69 14.69 13.94
CA PRO A 164 8.25 14.21 15.24
C PRO A 164 6.82 13.65 15.23
N GLU A 165 5.92 14.33 14.52
CA GLU A 165 4.56 13.85 14.26
C GLU A 165 4.55 12.98 13.00
N PRO A 166 3.72 11.92 12.95
CA PRO A 166 3.61 11.07 11.78
C PRO A 166 3.29 11.88 10.53
N ALA A 167 4.09 11.69 9.48
CA ALA A 167 3.81 12.32 8.20
C ALA A 167 2.56 11.72 7.57
N GLU A 168 1.76 12.56 6.91
CA GLU A 168 0.61 12.16 6.11
C GLU A 168 0.90 12.41 4.63
N VAL A 169 0.72 11.40 3.82
CA VAL A 169 1.12 11.41 2.42
C VAL A 169 0.00 10.90 1.52
N LEU A 170 -0.36 11.68 0.51
CA LEU A 170 -1.18 11.18 -0.59
C LEU A 170 -0.30 10.40 -1.55
N LEU A 171 -0.62 9.14 -1.74
CA LEU A 171 0.02 8.25 -2.70
C LEU A 171 -1.00 7.90 -3.78
N VAL A 172 -0.63 8.07 -5.05
CA VAL A 172 -1.43 7.61 -6.19
C VAL A 172 -0.57 6.70 -7.05
N ILE A 173 -1.02 5.47 -7.24
CA ILE A 173 -0.36 4.50 -8.13
C ILE A 173 -1.24 4.31 -9.36
N ALA A 174 -0.66 4.46 -10.55
CA ALA A 174 -1.31 4.08 -11.79
C ALA A 174 -1.36 2.55 -11.89
N ALA A 175 -2.53 1.99 -12.19
CA ALA A 175 -2.63 0.57 -12.50
C ALA A 175 -1.76 0.26 -13.72
N PRO A 176 -1.10 -0.91 -13.78
CA PRO A 176 -0.37 -1.31 -14.97
C PRO A 176 -1.34 -1.37 -16.15
N GLU A 177 -0.89 -0.91 -17.33
CA GLU A 177 -1.66 -1.12 -18.56
C GLU A 177 -1.84 -2.63 -18.76
N GLU A 178 -3.08 -3.09 -18.91
CA GLU A 178 -3.34 -4.43 -19.38
C GLU A 178 -2.69 -4.55 -20.76
N GLN A 179 -1.64 -5.37 -20.85
CA GLN A 179 -1.08 -5.72 -22.15
C GLN A 179 -2.15 -6.52 -22.91
N ALA A 180 -2.71 -5.88 -23.94
CA ALA A 180 -3.66 -6.48 -24.86
C ALA A 180 -3.03 -7.58 -25.69
#